data_5b3c0974f4228911926e755ee582d554
#
_entry.id   5b3c0974f4228911926e755ee582d554
#
_cell.length_a   1.000
_cell.length_b   1.000
_cell.length_c   1.000
_cell.angle_alpha   90.00
_cell.angle_beta   90.00
_cell.angle_gamma   90.00
#
_symmetry.space_group_name_H-M   'P 1'
#
loop_
_entity.id
_entity.type
_entity.pdbx_description
1 polymer ?
#
loop_
_entity_poly.entity_id
_entity_poly.type
_entity_poly.pdbx_seq_one_letter_code
_entity_poly.pdbx_strand_id
1 'polypeptide(L)'
;LKVPIDDLAKSMDILAMSGKEGRFELKDMATAFPSLTAGAAMLGMKGTPAVASLGAALQVAMKGAGEASEAANNLENFIQKVTAPLSVKNFKETFNVDLKRVLLDAAAAGRDPILEVIELMSQLSGGDIFKVSEVFQDKQVLNFIKPMMQNLDEYKRIKASALSAEGVVDSDFEHMMETTNEQFKLLKINMKELVFPHLHKPIEL
;
A
#
# COMPACT_ATOMS: atom_id res chain seq x y z
N LEU A 1 8.80 -8.18 -2.14
CA LEU A 1 8.51 -8.38 -0.71
C LEU A 1 8.72 -9.84 -0.23
N LYS A 2 9.09 -10.76 -1.14
CA LYS A 2 9.32 -12.18 -0.82
C LYS A 2 8.11 -12.83 -0.11
N VAL A 3 6.90 -12.57 -0.62
CA VAL A 3 5.69 -13.24 -0.16
C VAL A 3 5.76 -14.70 -0.61
N PRO A 4 5.62 -15.70 0.30
CA PRO A 4 5.52 -17.09 -0.08
C PRO A 4 4.32 -17.34 -1.00
N ILE A 5 4.42 -18.37 -1.85
CA ILE A 5 3.34 -18.69 -2.79
C ILE A 5 2.03 -19.06 -2.07
N ASP A 6 2.16 -19.74 -0.94
CA ASP A 6 1.03 -20.13 -0.09
C ASP A 6 0.32 -18.93 0.57
N ASP A 7 1.00 -17.78 0.67
CA ASP A 7 0.47 -16.54 1.23
C ASP A 7 -0.09 -15.58 0.16
N LEU A 8 -0.14 -15.96 -1.13
CA LEU A 8 -0.63 -15.07 -2.19
C LEU A 8 -2.11 -14.73 -2.01
N ALA A 9 -2.96 -15.73 -1.72
CA ALA A 9 -4.38 -15.51 -1.46
C ALA A 9 -4.57 -14.55 -0.27
N LYS A 10 -3.85 -14.79 0.84
CA LYS A 10 -3.82 -13.89 2.00
C LYS A 10 -3.39 -12.48 1.63
N SER A 11 -2.39 -12.33 0.76
CA SER A 11 -1.94 -11.01 0.31
C SER A 11 -3.00 -10.28 -0.50
N MET A 12 -3.77 -11.00 -1.31
CA MET A 12 -4.90 -10.42 -2.05
C MET A 12 -6.02 -9.98 -1.12
N ASP A 13 -6.36 -10.77 -0.10
CA ASP A 13 -7.32 -10.38 0.93
C ASP A 13 -6.88 -9.13 1.69
N ILE A 14 -5.59 -9.04 2.05
CA ILE A 14 -4.99 -7.87 2.69
C ILE A 14 -5.15 -6.62 1.82
N LEU A 15 -4.86 -6.72 0.52
CA LEU A 15 -5.01 -5.60 -0.41
C LEU A 15 -6.46 -5.19 -0.59
N ALA A 16 -7.36 -6.16 -0.75
CA ALA A 16 -8.79 -5.92 -0.88
C ALA A 16 -9.35 -5.24 0.38
N MET A 17 -9.01 -5.75 1.57
CA MET A 17 -9.42 -5.14 2.83
C MET A 17 -8.83 -3.73 2.97
N SER A 18 -7.54 -3.53 2.67
CA SER A 18 -6.95 -2.19 2.69
C SER A 18 -7.68 -1.23 1.75
N GLY A 19 -8.09 -1.69 0.56
CA GLY A 19 -8.84 -0.90 -0.42
C GLY A 19 -10.23 -0.47 0.07
N LYS A 20 -10.87 -1.26 0.94
CA LYS A 20 -12.18 -0.94 1.55
C LYS A 20 -12.10 0.13 2.63
N GLU A 21 -10.92 0.35 3.20
CA GLU A 21 -10.73 1.27 4.32
C GLU A 21 -10.62 2.75 3.92
N GLY A 22 -10.56 3.05 2.61
CA GLY A 22 -10.45 4.42 2.17
C GLY A 22 -10.56 4.62 0.67
N ARG A 23 -9.90 5.67 0.16
CA ARG A 23 -10.02 6.14 -1.22
C ARG A 23 -8.98 5.54 -2.19
N PHE A 24 -7.99 4.79 -1.68
CA PHE A 24 -6.99 4.12 -2.51
C PHE A 24 -7.49 2.73 -2.87
N GLU A 25 -8.08 2.58 -4.04
CA GLU A 25 -8.76 1.35 -4.44
C GLU A 25 -7.79 0.23 -4.84
N LEU A 26 -8.26 -1.03 -4.85
CA LEU A 26 -7.46 -2.20 -5.23
C LEU A 26 -6.82 -2.06 -6.63
N LYS A 27 -7.53 -1.46 -7.59
CA LYS A 27 -7.00 -1.19 -8.94
C LYS A 27 -5.80 -0.26 -8.92
N ASP A 28 -5.83 0.75 -8.03
CA ASP A 28 -4.75 1.72 -7.88
C ASP A 28 -3.54 1.07 -7.18
N MET A 29 -3.81 0.18 -6.20
CA MET A 29 -2.76 -0.64 -5.57
C MET A 29 -2.06 -1.52 -6.60
N ALA A 30 -2.79 -2.18 -7.51
CA ALA A 30 -2.20 -2.99 -8.56
C ALA A 30 -1.23 -2.19 -9.46
N THR A 31 -1.50 -0.90 -9.65
CA THR A 31 -0.63 0.00 -10.42
C THR A 31 0.58 0.47 -9.60
N ALA A 32 0.39 0.79 -8.32
CA ALA A 32 1.42 1.37 -7.46
C ALA A 32 2.40 0.36 -6.86
N PHE A 33 1.95 -0.84 -6.53
CA PHE A 33 2.76 -1.84 -5.81
C PHE A 33 4.07 -2.24 -6.51
N PRO A 34 4.15 -2.39 -7.85
CA PRO A 34 5.40 -2.74 -8.52
C PRO A 34 6.56 -1.80 -8.18
N SER A 35 6.36 -0.48 -8.16
CA SER A 35 7.41 0.48 -7.81
C SER A 35 7.70 0.50 -6.30
N LEU A 36 6.66 0.45 -5.47
CA LEU A 36 6.79 0.52 -4.01
C LEU A 36 7.49 -0.71 -3.41
N THR A 37 7.23 -1.91 -3.95
CA THR A 37 7.75 -3.16 -3.39
C THR A 37 9.26 -3.27 -3.45
N ALA A 38 9.90 -2.71 -4.48
CA ALA A 38 11.36 -2.70 -4.61
C ALA A 38 11.99 -1.84 -3.50
N GLY A 39 11.50 -0.62 -3.31
CA GLY A 39 11.97 0.28 -2.25
C GLY A 39 11.69 -0.27 -0.83
N ALA A 40 10.50 -0.81 -0.59
CA ALA A 40 10.15 -1.42 0.68
C ALA A 40 11.04 -2.63 1.03
N ALA A 41 11.41 -3.45 0.04
CA ALA A 41 12.36 -4.54 0.23
C ALA A 41 13.75 -4.05 0.65
N MET A 42 14.20 -2.89 0.16
CA MET A 42 15.45 -2.24 0.59
C MET A 42 15.40 -1.78 2.06
N LEU A 43 14.23 -1.44 2.58
CA LEU A 43 13.99 -1.16 3.99
C LEU A 43 13.88 -2.43 4.85
N GLY A 44 14.08 -3.61 4.27
CA GLY A 44 13.95 -4.89 4.98
C GLY A 44 12.51 -5.39 5.16
N MET A 45 11.54 -4.72 4.56
CA MET A 45 10.12 -5.13 4.61
C MET A 45 9.89 -6.39 3.77
N LYS A 46 9.15 -7.36 4.32
CA LYS A 46 8.91 -8.64 3.64
C LYS A 46 7.60 -9.31 4.10
N GLY A 47 7.10 -10.23 3.27
CA GLY A 47 5.92 -11.04 3.56
C GLY A 47 4.62 -10.25 3.61
N THR A 48 3.57 -10.88 4.11
CA THR A 48 2.23 -10.29 4.27
C THR A 48 2.20 -9.05 5.17
N PRO A 49 3.02 -8.93 6.25
CA PRO A 49 3.08 -7.70 7.04
C PRO A 49 3.51 -6.48 6.22
N ALA A 50 4.44 -6.66 5.26
CA ALA A 50 4.86 -5.57 4.38
C ALA A 50 3.74 -5.15 3.41
N VAL A 51 2.96 -6.12 2.90
CA VAL A 51 1.78 -5.83 2.06
C VAL A 51 0.77 -4.98 2.83
N ALA A 52 0.45 -5.37 4.07
CA ALA A 52 -0.47 -4.61 4.93
C ALA A 52 0.05 -3.21 5.28
N SER A 53 1.35 -3.07 5.55
CA SER A 53 1.98 -1.78 5.82
C SER A 53 1.88 -0.83 4.63
N LEU A 54 2.18 -1.31 3.42
CA LEU A 54 2.07 -0.51 2.20
C LEU A 54 0.62 -0.13 1.89
N GLY A 55 -0.32 -1.08 2.03
CA GLY A 55 -1.75 -0.81 1.83
C GLY A 55 -2.27 0.28 2.79
N ALA A 56 -1.95 0.16 4.08
CA ALA A 56 -2.33 1.16 5.08
C ALA A 56 -1.66 2.52 4.82
N ALA A 57 -0.37 2.53 4.43
CA ALA A 57 0.36 3.75 4.12
C ALA A 57 -0.26 4.50 2.94
N LEU A 58 -0.68 3.78 1.89
CA LEU A 58 -1.35 4.37 0.73
C LEU A 58 -2.70 5.00 1.11
N GLN A 59 -3.49 4.34 1.97
CA GLN A 59 -4.77 4.91 2.44
C GLN A 59 -4.57 6.22 3.20
N VAL A 60 -3.60 6.25 4.11
CA VAL A 60 -3.31 7.47 4.87
C VAL A 60 -2.69 8.55 3.97
N ALA A 61 -1.81 8.17 3.03
CA ALA A 61 -1.22 9.10 2.05
C ALA A 61 -2.29 9.81 1.21
N MET A 62 -3.42 9.15 0.90
CA MET A 62 -4.55 9.76 0.18
C MET A 62 -5.14 11.00 0.88
N LYS A 63 -4.94 11.16 2.19
CA LYS A 63 -5.41 12.36 2.93
C LYS A 63 -4.57 13.60 2.59
N GLY A 64 -3.36 13.40 2.10
CA GLY A 64 -2.45 14.47 1.66
C GLY A 64 -2.32 14.60 0.14
N ALA A 65 -3.15 13.87 -0.63
CA ALA A 65 -3.09 13.81 -2.08
C ALA A 65 -4.46 14.03 -2.73
N GLY A 66 -4.46 14.57 -3.93
CA GLY A 66 -5.67 14.77 -4.74
C GLY A 66 -6.14 13.47 -5.42
N GLU A 67 -5.19 12.59 -5.77
CA GLU A 67 -5.44 11.34 -6.50
C GLU A 67 -4.48 10.22 -6.05
N ALA A 68 -4.82 8.97 -6.43
CA ALA A 68 -4.06 7.78 -6.03
C ALA A 68 -2.62 7.79 -6.53
N SER A 69 -2.38 8.26 -7.74
CA SER A 69 -1.04 8.37 -8.32
C SER A 69 -0.13 9.33 -7.52
N GLU A 70 -0.68 10.44 -7.05
CA GLU A 70 0.04 11.39 -6.19
C GLU A 70 0.37 10.76 -4.83
N ALA A 71 -0.59 10.07 -4.20
CA ALA A 71 -0.38 9.37 -2.93
C ALA A 71 0.73 8.31 -3.04
N ALA A 72 0.69 7.50 -4.09
CA ALA A 72 1.72 6.48 -4.37
C ALA A 72 3.10 7.11 -4.58
N ASN A 73 3.18 8.18 -5.36
CA ASN A 73 4.43 8.89 -5.62
C ASN A 73 5.01 9.55 -4.34
N ASN A 74 4.15 10.11 -3.48
CA ASN A 74 4.57 10.66 -2.20
C ASN A 74 5.17 9.58 -1.28
N LEU A 75 4.55 8.40 -1.19
CA LEU A 75 5.08 7.26 -0.45
C LEU A 75 6.39 6.74 -1.06
N GLU A 76 6.46 6.61 -2.38
CA GLU A 76 7.68 6.15 -3.08
C GLU A 76 8.85 7.09 -2.80
N ASN A 77 8.64 8.40 -2.90
CA ASN A 77 9.65 9.39 -2.57
C ASN A 77 10.10 9.32 -1.10
N PHE A 78 9.16 9.11 -0.17
CA PHE A 78 9.52 8.89 1.24
C PHE A 78 10.43 7.66 1.41
N ILE A 79 10.07 6.53 0.82
CA ILE A 79 10.87 5.29 0.89
C ILE A 79 12.29 5.51 0.33
N GLN A 80 12.44 6.25 -0.74
CA GLN A 80 13.74 6.55 -1.34
C GLN A 80 14.54 7.54 -0.46
N LYS A 81 13.90 8.61 0.01
CA LYS A 81 14.57 9.68 0.74
C LYS A 81 14.94 9.30 2.17
N VAL A 82 14.20 8.41 2.82
CA VAL A 82 14.49 7.98 4.20
C VAL A 82 15.86 7.29 4.33
N THR A 83 16.39 6.72 3.24
CA THR A 83 17.72 6.11 3.17
C THR A 83 18.78 7.02 2.55
N ALA A 84 18.40 8.19 2.02
CA ALA A 84 19.32 9.08 1.35
C ALA A 84 20.36 9.66 2.33
N PRO A 85 21.66 9.74 1.93
CA PRO A 85 22.73 10.22 2.83
C PRO A 85 22.44 11.60 3.44
N LEU A 86 21.85 12.50 2.67
CA LEU A 86 21.51 13.84 3.15
C LEU A 86 20.42 13.80 4.24
N SER A 87 19.37 13.01 4.04
CA SER A 87 18.30 12.85 5.04
C SER A 87 18.83 12.20 6.33
N VAL A 88 19.69 11.19 6.20
CA VAL A 88 20.34 10.55 7.38
C VAL A 88 21.20 11.55 8.13
N LYS A 89 21.96 12.38 7.41
CA LYS A 89 22.79 13.44 8.01
C LYS A 89 21.91 14.48 8.73
N ASN A 90 20.92 15.03 8.03
CA ASN A 90 20.04 16.06 8.58
C ASN A 90 19.27 15.53 9.81
N PHE A 91 18.81 14.28 9.78
CA PHE A 91 18.14 13.63 10.90
C PHE A 91 19.04 13.58 12.14
N LYS A 92 20.33 13.26 11.94
CA LYS A 92 21.33 13.26 13.00
C LYS A 92 21.60 14.66 13.54
N GLU A 93 21.67 15.67 12.67
CA GLU A 93 21.92 17.05 13.05
C GLU A 93 20.72 17.68 13.79
N THR A 94 19.49 17.43 13.30
CA THR A 94 18.27 18.03 13.87
C THR A 94 17.81 17.32 15.14
N PHE A 95 17.90 15.98 15.18
CA PHE A 95 17.31 15.19 16.27
C PHE A 95 18.33 14.42 17.11
N ASN A 96 19.62 14.47 16.76
CA ASN A 96 20.70 13.70 17.39
C ASN A 96 20.47 12.18 17.39
N VAL A 97 19.75 11.64 16.38
CA VAL A 97 19.43 10.22 16.22
C VAL A 97 20.02 9.70 14.93
N ASP A 98 20.57 8.48 14.95
CA ASP A 98 21.06 7.76 13.76
C ASP A 98 19.91 7.04 13.07
N LEU A 99 19.32 7.69 12.06
CA LEU A 99 18.20 7.14 11.28
C LEU A 99 18.54 5.80 10.63
N LYS A 100 19.77 5.63 10.15
CA LYS A 100 20.21 4.36 9.56
C LYS A 100 20.12 3.22 10.57
N ARG A 101 20.56 3.45 11.80
CA ARG A 101 20.47 2.45 12.86
C ARG A 101 19.03 2.13 13.21
N VAL A 102 18.15 3.14 13.30
CA VAL A 102 16.70 2.92 13.54
C VAL A 102 16.10 1.99 12.49
N LEU A 103 16.37 2.24 11.20
CA LEU A 103 15.86 1.39 10.11
C LEU A 103 16.41 -0.04 10.16
N LEU A 104 17.72 -0.21 10.44
CA LEU A 104 18.35 -1.52 10.55
C LEU A 104 17.79 -2.32 11.75
N ASP A 105 17.62 -1.67 12.90
CA ASP A 105 17.07 -2.29 14.11
C ASP A 105 15.59 -2.67 13.91
N ALA A 106 14.80 -1.84 13.22
CA ALA A 106 13.42 -2.15 12.86
C ALA A 106 13.34 -3.37 11.94
N ALA A 107 14.17 -3.39 10.87
CA ALA A 107 14.22 -4.50 9.92
C ALA A 107 14.65 -5.82 10.60
N ALA A 108 15.69 -5.78 11.45
CA ALA A 108 16.19 -6.94 12.18
C ALA A 108 15.15 -7.52 13.16
N ALA A 109 14.36 -6.65 13.78
CA ALA A 109 13.29 -7.02 14.70
C ALA A 109 11.96 -7.37 14.00
N GLY A 110 11.89 -7.31 12.68
CA GLY A 110 10.65 -7.52 11.91
C GLY A 110 9.58 -6.45 12.17
N ARG A 111 9.98 -5.28 12.68
CA ARG A 111 9.09 -4.14 12.89
C ARG A 111 8.91 -3.37 11.59
N ASP A 112 7.87 -2.54 11.55
CA ASP A 112 7.53 -1.73 10.38
C ASP A 112 8.41 -0.49 10.28
N PRO A 113 9.37 -0.41 9.33
CA PRO A 113 10.28 0.72 9.24
C PRO A 113 9.58 2.06 8.91
N ILE A 114 8.46 2.02 8.17
CA ILE A 114 7.67 3.23 7.86
C ILE A 114 7.09 3.79 9.16
N LEU A 115 6.42 2.94 9.92
CA LEU A 115 5.81 3.34 11.19
C LEU A 115 6.86 3.85 12.18
N GLU A 116 7.96 3.12 12.35
CA GLU A 116 9.06 3.49 13.26
C GLU A 116 9.60 4.90 12.98
N VAL A 117 9.84 5.22 11.71
CA VAL A 117 10.34 6.54 11.34
C VAL A 117 9.30 7.63 11.60
N ILE A 118 8.04 7.38 11.25
CA ILE A 118 6.97 8.37 11.43
C ILE A 118 6.68 8.63 12.92
N GLU A 119 6.64 7.58 13.75
CA GLU A 119 6.47 7.69 15.21
C GLU A 119 7.63 8.46 15.84
N LEU A 120 8.86 8.10 15.47
CA LEU A 120 10.06 8.77 15.96
C LEU A 120 10.06 10.26 15.59
N MET A 121 9.72 10.58 14.35
CA MET A 121 9.62 11.97 13.89
C MET A 121 8.53 12.74 14.64
N SER A 122 7.36 12.13 14.85
CA SER A 122 6.26 12.73 15.60
C SER A 122 6.68 13.05 17.03
N GLN A 123 7.37 12.11 17.69
CA GLN A 123 7.88 12.29 19.06
C GLN A 123 8.96 13.37 19.15
N LEU A 124 9.96 13.31 18.27
CA LEU A 124 11.13 14.22 18.34
C LEU A 124 10.79 15.64 17.90
N SER A 125 9.91 15.79 16.91
CA SER A 125 9.47 17.13 16.47
C SER A 125 8.41 17.74 17.39
N GLY A 126 7.70 16.92 18.17
CA GLY A 126 6.50 17.34 18.89
C GLY A 126 5.37 17.79 17.97
N GLY A 127 5.35 17.27 16.72
CA GLY A 127 4.40 17.67 15.68
C GLY A 127 4.80 18.92 14.88
N ASP A 128 5.96 19.51 15.20
CA ASP A 128 6.46 20.69 14.49
C ASP A 128 6.95 20.33 13.08
N ILE A 129 6.19 20.79 12.08
CA ILE A 129 6.47 20.51 10.67
C ILE A 129 7.72 21.24 10.17
N PHE A 130 8.14 22.34 10.78
CA PHE A 130 9.37 23.02 10.38
C PHE A 130 10.60 22.16 10.68
N LYS A 131 10.65 21.52 11.87
CA LYS A 131 11.71 20.56 12.19
C LYS A 131 11.74 19.36 11.26
N VAL A 132 10.56 18.88 10.87
CA VAL A 132 10.44 17.79 9.88
C VAL A 132 10.98 18.23 8.51
N SER A 133 10.69 19.47 8.08
CA SER A 133 11.15 20.01 6.81
C SER A 133 12.67 20.28 6.77
N GLU A 134 13.31 20.48 7.90
CA GLU A 134 14.77 20.55 7.99
C GLU A 134 15.44 19.22 7.61
N VAL A 135 14.78 18.11 7.94
CA VAL A 135 15.28 16.77 7.63
C VAL A 135 15.02 16.41 6.16
N PHE A 136 13.76 16.58 5.73
CA PHE A 136 13.33 16.21 4.39
C PHE A 136 12.95 17.47 3.60
N GLN A 137 13.91 17.98 2.83
CA GLN A 137 13.74 19.16 1.98
C GLN A 137 13.06 18.80 0.64
N ASP A 138 11.95 18.05 0.71
CA ASP A 138 11.24 17.51 -0.43
C ASP A 138 9.73 17.57 -0.21
N LYS A 139 9.02 18.25 -1.11
CA LYS A 139 7.57 18.49 -1.01
C LYS A 139 6.78 17.18 -0.96
N GLN A 140 7.12 16.20 -1.81
CA GLN A 140 6.39 14.95 -1.91
C GLN A 140 6.55 14.11 -0.62
N VAL A 141 7.77 14.08 -0.10
CA VAL A 141 8.06 13.44 1.20
C VAL A 141 7.26 14.09 2.33
N LEU A 142 7.21 15.42 2.37
CA LEU A 142 6.42 16.14 3.38
C LEU A 142 4.92 15.91 3.21
N ASN A 143 4.43 15.78 1.97
CA ASN A 143 3.02 15.45 1.69
C ASN A 143 2.65 14.03 2.13
N PHE A 144 3.62 13.11 2.23
CA PHE A 144 3.43 11.80 2.85
C PHE A 144 3.50 11.88 4.39
N ILE A 145 4.53 12.51 4.93
CA ILE A 145 4.80 12.52 6.38
C ILE A 145 3.70 13.22 7.16
N LYS A 146 3.21 14.38 6.68
CA LYS A 146 2.18 15.16 7.37
C LYS A 146 0.91 14.36 7.68
N PRO A 147 0.21 13.76 6.70
CA PRO A 147 -0.97 12.97 6.99
C PRO A 147 -0.64 11.73 7.84
N MET A 148 0.54 11.11 7.66
CA MET A 148 0.96 9.98 8.48
C MET A 148 1.11 10.36 9.96
N MET A 149 1.77 11.45 10.28
CA MET A 149 1.91 11.92 11.67
C MET A 149 0.56 12.27 12.31
N GLN A 150 -0.37 12.82 11.53
CA GLN A 150 -1.70 13.20 12.00
C GLN A 150 -2.68 12.03 12.16
N ASN A 151 -2.42 10.90 11.50
CA ASN A 151 -3.33 9.76 11.44
C ASN A 151 -2.62 8.42 11.77
N LEU A 152 -1.69 8.42 12.73
CA LEU A 152 -0.94 7.23 13.14
C LEU A 152 -1.86 6.10 13.63
N ASP A 153 -2.89 6.42 14.41
CA ASP A 153 -3.84 5.45 14.93
C ASP A 153 -4.66 4.81 13.81
N GLU A 154 -5.03 5.60 12.80
CA GLU A 154 -5.72 5.09 11.63
C GLU A 154 -4.83 4.18 10.79
N TYR A 155 -3.56 4.54 10.58
CA TYR A 155 -2.60 3.66 9.94
C TYR A 155 -2.52 2.30 10.64
N LYS A 156 -2.36 2.31 11.98
CA LYS A 156 -2.29 1.10 12.79
C LYS A 156 -3.56 0.26 12.70
N ARG A 157 -4.72 0.92 12.74
CA ARG A 157 -6.03 0.29 12.62
C ARG A 157 -6.21 -0.39 11.25
N ILE A 158 -5.94 0.33 10.16
CA ILE A 158 -6.05 -0.21 8.79
C ILE A 158 -5.10 -1.39 8.61
N LYS A 159 -3.85 -1.27 9.05
CA LYS A 159 -2.87 -2.35 8.98
C LYS A 159 -3.32 -3.60 9.77
N ALA A 160 -3.85 -3.41 10.98
CA ALA A 160 -4.35 -4.51 11.79
C ALA A 160 -5.57 -5.19 11.15
N SER A 161 -6.54 -4.40 10.66
CA SER A 161 -7.71 -4.88 9.93
C SER A 161 -7.30 -5.70 8.70
N ALA A 162 -6.36 -5.17 7.90
CA ALA A 162 -5.85 -5.87 6.72
C ALA A 162 -5.15 -7.19 7.08
N LEU A 163 -4.33 -7.23 8.14
CA LEU A 163 -3.65 -8.46 8.57
C LEU A 163 -4.62 -9.55 9.03
N SER A 164 -5.77 -9.17 9.58
CA SER A 164 -6.83 -10.10 9.99
C SER A 164 -7.78 -10.51 8.86
N ALA A 165 -7.63 -9.92 7.67
CA ALA A 165 -8.48 -10.23 6.52
C ALA A 165 -8.34 -11.70 6.10
N GLU A 166 -9.48 -12.36 5.86
CA GLU A 166 -9.56 -13.75 5.40
C GLU A 166 -10.81 -13.91 4.54
N GLY A 167 -10.67 -14.47 3.33
CA GLY A 167 -11.78 -14.71 2.40
C GLY A 167 -12.46 -13.46 1.87
N VAL A 168 -11.81 -12.30 1.93
CA VAL A 168 -12.39 -11.02 1.50
C VAL A 168 -12.61 -11.01 0.00
N VAL A 169 -11.65 -11.52 -0.78
CA VAL A 169 -11.76 -11.57 -2.25
C VAL A 169 -12.87 -12.52 -2.67
N ASP A 170 -12.98 -13.68 -2.03
CA ASP A 170 -14.01 -14.66 -2.35
C ASP A 170 -15.40 -14.11 -2.03
N SER A 171 -15.57 -13.49 -0.87
CA SER A 171 -16.84 -12.86 -0.47
C SER A 171 -17.22 -11.71 -1.40
N ASP A 172 -16.27 -10.89 -1.83
CA ASP A 172 -16.54 -9.80 -2.78
C ASP A 172 -16.92 -10.35 -4.16
N PHE A 173 -16.26 -11.43 -4.58
CA PHE A 173 -16.60 -12.10 -5.84
C PHE A 173 -18.00 -12.69 -5.80
N GLU A 174 -18.38 -13.39 -4.73
CA GLU A 174 -19.74 -13.92 -4.55
C GLU A 174 -20.78 -12.79 -4.59
N HIS A 175 -20.55 -11.70 -3.87
CA HIS A 175 -21.44 -10.53 -3.87
C HIS A 175 -21.57 -9.90 -5.26
N MET A 176 -20.46 -9.81 -6.00
CA MET A 176 -20.48 -9.29 -7.37
C MET A 176 -21.30 -10.21 -8.30
N MET A 177 -21.18 -11.54 -8.14
CA MET A 177 -21.89 -12.52 -8.94
C MET A 177 -23.39 -12.55 -8.66
N GLU A 178 -23.82 -12.15 -7.49
CA GLU A 178 -25.25 -12.01 -7.12
C GLU A 178 -25.92 -10.82 -7.81
N THR A 179 -25.17 -9.86 -8.31
CA THR A 179 -25.75 -8.67 -8.95
C THR A 179 -26.37 -9.03 -10.31
N THR A 180 -27.58 -8.52 -10.58
CA THR A 180 -28.34 -8.78 -11.82
C THR A 180 -27.53 -8.45 -13.08
N ASN A 181 -26.71 -7.41 -13.05
CA ASN A 181 -25.87 -7.00 -14.18
C ASN A 181 -24.79 -8.02 -14.51
N GLU A 182 -24.15 -8.63 -13.50
CA GLU A 182 -23.12 -9.65 -13.72
C GLU A 182 -23.76 -10.97 -14.18
N GLN A 183 -24.93 -11.32 -13.66
CA GLN A 183 -25.71 -12.45 -14.15
C GLN A 183 -26.07 -12.30 -15.64
N PHE A 184 -26.46 -11.08 -16.06
CA PHE A 184 -26.70 -10.79 -17.48
C PHE A 184 -25.44 -10.87 -18.35
N LYS A 185 -24.29 -10.42 -17.87
CA LYS A 185 -23.01 -10.55 -18.59
C LYS A 185 -22.64 -12.02 -18.77
N LEU A 186 -22.75 -12.83 -17.71
CA LEU A 186 -22.51 -14.26 -17.77
C LEU A 186 -23.45 -14.98 -18.72
N LEU A 187 -24.75 -14.64 -18.67
CA LEU A 187 -25.73 -15.17 -19.62
C LEU A 187 -25.34 -14.84 -21.06
N LYS A 188 -24.89 -13.63 -21.35
CA LYS A 188 -24.44 -13.18 -22.66
C LYS A 188 -23.19 -13.92 -23.11
N ILE A 189 -22.24 -14.20 -22.22
CA ILE A 189 -21.03 -14.97 -22.51
C ILE A 189 -21.39 -16.43 -22.81
N ASN A 190 -22.19 -17.07 -21.96
CA ASN A 190 -22.63 -18.43 -22.12
C ASN A 190 -23.46 -18.63 -23.42
N MET A 191 -24.32 -17.66 -23.75
CA MET A 191 -25.05 -17.69 -25.04
C MET A 191 -24.10 -17.57 -26.24
N LYS A 192 -23.05 -16.73 -26.16
CA LYS A 192 -22.04 -16.65 -27.21
C LYS A 192 -21.31 -17.97 -27.39
N GLU A 193 -20.89 -18.62 -26.33
CA GLU A 193 -20.17 -19.90 -26.36
C GLU A 193 -21.06 -21.05 -26.86
N LEU A 194 -22.35 -21.03 -26.57
CA LEU A 194 -23.30 -22.02 -27.02
C LEU A 194 -23.72 -21.84 -28.50
N VAL A 195 -23.87 -20.60 -28.95
CA VAL A 195 -24.45 -20.29 -30.26
C VAL A 195 -23.37 -20.16 -31.35
N PHE A 196 -22.22 -19.52 -31.06
CA PHE A 196 -21.17 -19.28 -32.06
C PHE A 196 -20.51 -20.55 -32.65
N PRO A 197 -20.23 -21.61 -31.88
CA PRO A 197 -19.66 -22.83 -32.45
C PRO A 197 -20.55 -23.53 -33.46
N HIS A 198 -21.87 -23.31 -33.40
CA HIS A 198 -22.85 -23.92 -34.27
C HIS A 198 -23.19 -23.09 -35.51
N LEU A 199 -22.87 -21.78 -35.53
CA LEU A 199 -23.11 -20.89 -36.66
C LEU A 199 -22.00 -20.93 -37.73
N HIS A 200 -20.86 -21.56 -37.44
CA HIS A 200 -19.71 -21.65 -38.35
C HIS A 200 -19.50 -23.05 -38.97
N LYS A 201 -20.51 -23.90 -38.98
CA LYS A 201 -20.46 -25.08 -39.85
C LYS A 201 -20.80 -24.61 -41.28
N PRO A 202 -19.86 -24.70 -42.25
CA PRO A 202 -20.21 -24.48 -43.63
C PRO A 202 -21.29 -25.51 -44.03
N ILE A 203 -22.34 -25.02 -44.66
CA ILE A 203 -23.29 -25.91 -45.36
C ILE A 203 -22.50 -26.47 -46.51
N GLU A 204 -22.05 -27.74 -46.41
CA GLU A 204 -21.54 -28.51 -47.57
C GLU A 204 -22.73 -28.76 -48.47
N LEU A 205 -22.70 -28.10 -49.66
CA LEU A 205 -23.59 -28.35 -50.79
C LEU A 205 -23.07 -29.54 -51.61
#